data_68293cacc993d5ff2de3bd118f33860d
#
_entry.id   68293cacc993d5ff2de3bd118f33860d
#
_cell.length_a   1.000
_cell.length_b   1.000
_cell.length_c   1.000
_cell.angle_alpha   90.00
_cell.angle_beta   90.00
_cell.angle_gamma   90.00
#
_symmetry.space_group_name_H-M   'P 1'
#
loop_
_entity.id
_entity.type
_entity.pdbx_description
1 polymer ?
#
loop_
_entity_poly.entity_id
_entity_poly.type
_entity_poly.pdbx_seq_one_letter_code
_entity_poly.pdbx_strand_id
1 'polypeptide(L)'
;YLYGNATWDNLITILNKYTDKDLVAWSNSWVNEKGMPEISASWHDRTLVVRQKDPWHRGLSWPQNISVALYEGKNADTLQSSVHEVTLVSDSAVTVFQNRSADESCIFLNQNGEAYGYFVLDQRTITYALAHLNTFAKAPETRLALLINLNENRLHGRVDGLAFARMLISNLKTETEPLIISTSIAYLNEMALHGQIAGSEELEESLLGLARKPGGKGCQQAAFRALLGTFRQPATTQEIYRMWKEQKSFTGLAL
;
A
#
# COMPACT_ATOMS: atom_id res chain seq x y z
N TYR A 1 -11.35 -10.99 -38.32
CA TYR A 1 -10.37 -9.89 -38.50
C TYR A 1 -9.08 -10.37 -39.20
N LEU A 2 -9.23 -11.34 -40.11
CA LEU A 2 -8.11 -11.77 -40.94
C LEU A 2 -7.63 -10.56 -41.75
N TYR A 3 -6.40 -10.10 -41.56
CA TYR A 3 -5.80 -8.93 -42.23
C TYR A 3 -6.41 -7.54 -41.87
N GLY A 4 -7.19 -7.44 -40.79
CA GLY A 4 -7.71 -6.16 -40.26
C GLY A 4 -7.30 -5.90 -38.80
N ASN A 5 -7.38 -4.66 -38.37
CA ASN A 5 -7.18 -4.30 -36.96
C ASN A 5 -8.49 -4.49 -36.18
N ALA A 6 -8.44 -5.28 -35.11
CA ALA A 6 -9.52 -5.36 -34.14
C ALA A 6 -9.38 -4.21 -33.12
N THR A 7 -10.52 -3.61 -32.76
CA THR A 7 -10.60 -2.62 -31.70
C THR A 7 -11.01 -3.27 -30.39
N TRP A 8 -10.87 -2.55 -29.28
CA TRP A 8 -11.37 -2.97 -27.97
C TRP A 8 -12.88 -3.27 -28.01
N ASP A 9 -13.69 -2.40 -28.65
CA ASP A 9 -15.13 -2.56 -28.75
C ASP A 9 -15.53 -3.83 -29.54
N ASN A 10 -14.73 -4.21 -30.55
CA ASN A 10 -14.94 -5.47 -31.26
C ASN A 10 -14.76 -6.67 -30.32
N LEU A 11 -13.74 -6.65 -29.46
CA LEU A 11 -13.50 -7.69 -28.45
C LEU A 11 -14.67 -7.76 -27.46
N ILE A 12 -15.09 -6.62 -26.90
CA ILE A 12 -16.21 -6.55 -25.96
C ILE A 12 -17.51 -7.06 -26.62
N THR A 13 -17.78 -6.68 -27.86
CA THR A 13 -18.95 -7.16 -28.62
C THR A 13 -18.95 -8.67 -28.78
N ILE A 14 -17.80 -9.27 -29.00
CA ILE A 14 -17.66 -10.73 -29.09
C ILE A 14 -17.88 -11.37 -27.72
N LEU A 15 -17.18 -10.91 -26.70
CA LEU A 15 -17.24 -11.48 -25.35
C LEU A 15 -18.64 -11.39 -24.73
N ASN A 16 -19.37 -10.30 -25.01
CA ASN A 16 -20.71 -10.09 -24.50
C ASN A 16 -21.72 -11.14 -24.98
N LYS A 17 -21.41 -11.89 -26.07
CA LYS A 17 -22.23 -13.01 -26.54
C LYS A 17 -22.09 -14.29 -25.72
N TYR A 18 -21.07 -14.38 -24.89
CA TYR A 18 -20.71 -15.58 -24.11
C TYR A 18 -20.94 -15.41 -22.61
N THR A 19 -21.61 -14.35 -22.20
CA THR A 19 -21.90 -14.05 -20.78
C THR A 19 -23.26 -13.35 -20.65
N ASP A 20 -23.90 -13.55 -19.50
CA ASP A 20 -25.14 -12.84 -19.14
C ASP A 20 -24.85 -11.46 -18.50
N LYS A 21 -23.58 -11.12 -18.30
CA LYS A 21 -23.18 -9.82 -17.75
C LYS A 21 -23.10 -8.77 -18.85
N ASP A 22 -23.49 -7.54 -18.53
CA ASP A 22 -23.32 -6.39 -19.42
C ASP A 22 -21.85 -5.95 -19.47
N LEU A 23 -21.09 -6.57 -20.39
CA LEU A 23 -19.68 -6.22 -20.58
C LEU A 23 -19.50 -4.86 -21.27
N VAL A 24 -20.52 -4.32 -21.92
CA VAL A 24 -20.46 -2.98 -22.53
C VAL A 24 -20.46 -1.93 -21.43
N ALA A 25 -21.38 -2.02 -20.47
CA ALA A 25 -21.41 -1.12 -19.32
C ALA A 25 -20.15 -1.27 -18.45
N TRP A 26 -19.69 -2.52 -18.24
CA TRP A 26 -18.44 -2.79 -17.53
C TRP A 26 -17.24 -2.14 -18.24
N SER A 27 -17.08 -2.37 -19.53
CA SER A 27 -16.00 -1.79 -20.33
C SER A 27 -16.02 -0.26 -20.31
N ASN A 28 -17.21 0.33 -20.33
CA ASN A 28 -17.33 1.79 -20.25
C ASN A 28 -16.73 2.34 -18.97
N SER A 29 -17.11 1.79 -17.81
CA SER A 29 -16.61 2.23 -16.51
C SER A 29 -15.10 1.93 -16.31
N TRP A 30 -14.63 0.78 -16.79
CA TRP A 30 -13.29 0.30 -16.49
C TRP A 30 -12.21 0.72 -17.49
N VAL A 31 -12.58 0.96 -18.74
CA VAL A 31 -11.62 1.18 -19.83
C VAL A 31 -11.78 2.55 -20.46
N ASN A 32 -13.01 2.99 -20.70
CA ASN A 32 -13.27 4.22 -21.44
C ASN A 32 -13.30 5.47 -20.53
N GLU A 33 -13.71 5.30 -19.27
CA GLU A 33 -13.78 6.40 -18.30
C GLU A 33 -12.49 6.56 -17.52
N LYS A 34 -12.11 7.80 -17.25
CA LYS A 34 -10.93 8.14 -16.45
C LYS A 34 -11.25 8.07 -14.96
N GLY A 35 -10.24 7.71 -14.15
CA GLY A 35 -10.32 7.74 -12.71
C GLY A 35 -10.45 6.35 -12.10
N MET A 36 -10.64 6.35 -10.80
CA MET A 36 -10.80 5.14 -9.98
C MET A 36 -11.79 5.41 -8.85
N PRO A 37 -12.46 4.39 -8.31
CA PRO A 37 -13.33 4.57 -7.16
C PRO A 37 -12.54 4.89 -5.89
N GLU A 38 -13.10 5.75 -5.06
CA GLU A 38 -12.74 5.86 -3.65
C GLU A 38 -13.59 4.85 -2.88
N ILE A 39 -12.95 3.89 -2.19
CA ILE A 39 -13.63 2.79 -1.51
C ILE A 39 -13.38 2.91 -0.01
N SER A 40 -14.46 2.92 0.76
CA SER A 40 -14.43 3.02 2.22
C SER A 40 -15.31 1.98 2.87
N ALA A 41 -15.03 1.66 4.14
CA ALA A 41 -15.87 0.80 4.94
C ALA A 41 -16.22 1.47 6.27
N SER A 42 -17.40 1.17 6.79
CA SER A 42 -17.85 1.66 8.07
C SER A 42 -18.74 0.63 8.77
N TRP A 43 -18.69 0.62 10.11
CA TRP A 43 -19.59 -0.16 10.93
C TRP A 43 -20.85 0.62 11.28
N HIS A 44 -21.98 -0.06 11.18
CA HIS A 44 -23.26 0.36 11.74
C HIS A 44 -23.80 -0.83 12.55
N ASP A 45 -23.69 -0.73 13.86
CA ASP A 45 -23.98 -1.84 14.79
C ASP A 45 -23.16 -3.10 14.43
N ARG A 46 -23.84 -4.15 13.95
CA ARG A 46 -23.22 -5.42 13.51
C ARG A 46 -23.07 -5.54 12.00
N THR A 47 -23.21 -4.43 11.31
CA THR A 47 -23.24 -4.41 9.85
C THR A 47 -22.02 -3.66 9.32
N LEU A 48 -21.21 -4.32 8.51
CA LEU A 48 -20.16 -3.69 7.72
C LEU A 48 -20.77 -3.18 6.42
N VAL A 49 -20.63 -1.91 6.16
CA VAL A 49 -21.03 -1.27 4.91
C VAL A 49 -19.81 -0.84 4.15
N VAL A 50 -19.61 -1.43 2.97
CA VAL A 50 -18.56 -1.02 2.02
C VAL A 50 -19.19 -0.10 0.99
N ARG A 51 -18.59 1.05 0.74
CA ARG A 51 -19.07 2.04 -0.24
C ARG A 51 -18.00 2.35 -1.25
N GLN A 52 -18.41 2.59 -2.48
CA GLN A 52 -17.60 3.26 -3.48
C GLN A 52 -18.18 4.63 -3.82
N LYS A 53 -17.31 5.54 -4.22
CA LYS A 53 -17.66 6.89 -4.64
C LYS A 53 -16.81 7.26 -5.85
N ASP A 54 -17.44 7.85 -6.86
CA ASP A 54 -16.71 8.55 -7.91
C ASP A 54 -16.18 9.88 -7.36
N PRO A 55 -14.84 10.06 -7.23
CA PRO A 55 -14.28 11.29 -6.67
C PRO A 55 -14.61 12.54 -7.48
N TRP A 56 -15.00 12.38 -8.75
CA TRP A 56 -15.37 13.50 -9.62
C TRP A 56 -16.88 13.72 -9.74
N HIS A 57 -17.69 13.01 -8.94
CA HIS A 57 -19.16 13.18 -8.86
C HIS A 57 -19.91 13.01 -10.18
N ARG A 58 -19.43 12.16 -11.10
CA ARG A 58 -20.07 11.86 -12.37
C ARG A 58 -21.13 10.76 -12.27
N GLY A 59 -21.24 10.13 -11.09
CA GLY A 59 -22.15 9.00 -10.84
C GLY A 59 -21.66 7.67 -11.42
N LEU A 60 -20.35 7.54 -11.68
CA LEU A 60 -19.77 6.28 -12.14
C LEU A 60 -19.62 5.30 -10.98
N SER A 61 -19.77 4.03 -11.30
CA SER A 61 -19.45 2.91 -10.40
C SER A 61 -18.57 1.89 -11.12
N TRP A 62 -17.71 1.21 -10.34
CA TRP A 62 -16.79 0.19 -10.82
C TRP A 62 -17.13 -1.14 -10.15
N PRO A 63 -17.99 -1.98 -10.79
CA PRO A 63 -18.38 -3.27 -10.24
C PRO A 63 -17.17 -4.18 -10.04
N GLN A 64 -16.94 -4.65 -8.81
CA GLN A 64 -15.79 -5.49 -8.48
C GLN A 64 -16.01 -6.30 -7.19
N ASN A 65 -15.23 -7.35 -7.02
CA ASN A 65 -15.13 -8.07 -5.76
C ASN A 65 -13.99 -7.48 -4.92
N ILE A 66 -14.25 -7.32 -3.63
CA ILE A 66 -13.27 -6.77 -2.68
C ILE A 66 -13.11 -7.76 -1.55
N SER A 67 -11.89 -8.22 -1.35
CA SER A 67 -11.53 -9.02 -0.19
C SER A 67 -11.33 -8.10 1.01
N VAL A 68 -12.13 -8.31 2.06
CA VAL A 68 -12.12 -7.54 3.30
C VAL A 68 -11.65 -8.43 4.43
N ALA A 69 -10.52 -8.10 5.04
CA ALA A 69 -10.08 -8.76 6.25
C ALA A 69 -10.47 -7.94 7.49
N LEU A 70 -11.00 -8.63 8.47
CA LEU A 70 -11.28 -8.08 9.79
C LEU A 70 -10.27 -8.68 10.77
N TYR A 71 -9.51 -7.81 11.43
CA TYR A 71 -8.53 -8.23 12.42
C TYR A 71 -9.00 -7.79 13.81
N GLU A 72 -9.09 -8.77 14.70
CA GLU A 72 -9.52 -8.61 16.09
C GLU A 72 -8.39 -9.05 17.03
N GLY A 73 -8.17 -8.28 18.10
CA GLY A 73 -7.18 -8.61 19.11
C GLY A 73 -6.39 -7.40 19.58
N LYS A 74 -5.98 -7.45 20.84
CA LYS A 74 -5.21 -6.35 21.47
C LYS A 74 -3.72 -6.40 21.16
N ASN A 75 -3.21 -7.58 20.81
CA ASN A 75 -1.79 -7.83 20.55
C ASN A 75 -1.62 -8.73 19.33
N ALA A 76 -0.42 -8.70 18.74
CA ALA A 76 -0.01 -9.55 17.61
C ALA A 76 -0.26 -11.05 17.83
N ASP A 77 -0.02 -11.54 19.05
CA ASP A 77 -0.13 -12.96 19.41
C ASP A 77 -1.60 -13.43 19.54
N THR A 78 -2.52 -12.49 19.74
CA THR A 78 -3.96 -12.75 19.89
C THR A 78 -4.77 -12.34 18.67
N LEU A 79 -4.09 -11.91 17.60
CA LEU A 79 -4.74 -11.43 16.40
C LEU A 79 -5.48 -12.57 15.71
N GLN A 80 -6.80 -12.48 15.71
CA GLN A 80 -7.67 -13.33 14.89
C GLN A 80 -8.07 -12.57 13.65
N SER A 81 -8.05 -13.24 12.52
CA SER A 81 -8.49 -12.65 11.26
C SER A 81 -9.59 -13.47 10.63
N SER A 82 -10.51 -12.79 9.99
CA SER A 82 -11.46 -13.41 9.08
C SER A 82 -11.51 -12.63 7.79
N VAL A 83 -11.59 -13.34 6.68
CA VAL A 83 -11.64 -12.77 5.34
C VAL A 83 -13.02 -12.96 4.76
N HIS A 84 -13.56 -11.92 4.16
CA HIS A 84 -14.89 -11.89 3.57
C HIS A 84 -14.81 -11.27 2.17
N GLU A 85 -15.45 -11.91 1.22
CA GLU A 85 -15.60 -11.35 -0.13
C GLU A 85 -16.87 -10.49 -0.20
N VAL A 86 -16.69 -9.25 -0.63
CA VAL A 86 -17.78 -8.28 -0.80
C VAL A 86 -17.88 -7.93 -2.28
N THR A 87 -19.01 -8.29 -2.90
CA THR A 87 -19.30 -7.89 -4.28
C THR A 87 -19.91 -6.50 -4.27
N LEU A 88 -19.20 -5.55 -4.83
CA LEU A 88 -19.62 -4.16 -4.97
C LEU A 88 -20.12 -3.93 -6.40
N VAL A 89 -21.42 -3.95 -6.60
CA VAL A 89 -22.05 -3.78 -7.94
C VAL A 89 -22.45 -2.33 -8.18
N SER A 90 -22.87 -1.63 -7.12
CA SER A 90 -23.29 -0.22 -7.13
C SER A 90 -22.53 0.56 -6.06
N ASP A 91 -23.07 1.67 -5.59
CA ASP A 91 -22.43 2.56 -4.64
C ASP A 91 -22.14 1.94 -3.28
N SER A 92 -22.84 0.88 -2.91
CA SER A 92 -22.63 0.20 -1.63
C SER A 92 -22.95 -1.29 -1.65
N ALA A 93 -22.26 -2.01 -0.79
CA ALA A 93 -22.56 -3.39 -0.42
C ALA A 93 -22.61 -3.50 1.10
N VAL A 94 -23.48 -4.37 1.60
CA VAL A 94 -23.73 -4.55 3.04
C VAL A 94 -23.47 -6.00 3.42
N THR A 95 -22.65 -6.20 4.45
CA THR A 95 -22.40 -7.53 5.03
C THR A 95 -22.73 -7.51 6.52
N VAL A 96 -23.56 -8.45 6.96
CA VAL A 96 -24.00 -8.56 8.36
C VAL A 96 -23.15 -9.58 9.14
N PHE A 97 -22.64 -9.16 10.28
CA PHE A 97 -21.86 -10.01 11.19
C PHE A 97 -22.63 -10.23 12.50
N GLN A 98 -23.04 -11.48 12.78
CA GLN A 98 -23.91 -11.77 13.94
C GLN A 98 -23.20 -11.66 15.31
N ASN A 99 -21.87 -11.85 15.37
CA ASN A 99 -21.13 -12.02 16.63
C ASN A 99 -19.91 -11.09 16.77
N ARG A 100 -19.92 -9.90 16.17
CA ARG A 100 -18.77 -9.00 16.19
C ARG A 100 -19.10 -7.62 16.72
N SER A 101 -18.12 -7.04 17.42
CA SER A 101 -18.17 -5.67 17.90
C SER A 101 -17.39 -4.75 16.97
N ALA A 102 -17.97 -3.60 16.62
CA ALA A 102 -17.32 -2.56 15.84
C ALA A 102 -16.08 -1.98 16.53
N ASP A 103 -16.01 -2.09 17.85
CA ASP A 103 -15.00 -1.39 18.67
C ASP A 103 -13.63 -2.11 18.73
N GLU A 104 -13.52 -3.35 18.22
CA GLU A 104 -12.31 -4.15 18.37
C GLU A 104 -11.64 -4.56 17.06
N SER A 105 -12.26 -4.29 15.91
CA SER A 105 -11.76 -4.76 14.61
C SER A 105 -11.07 -3.67 13.80
N CYS A 106 -9.89 -3.97 13.24
CA CYS A 106 -9.33 -3.23 12.13
C CYS A 106 -9.93 -3.75 10.82
N ILE A 107 -10.35 -2.85 9.94
CA ILE A 107 -10.94 -3.20 8.64
C ILE A 107 -9.86 -3.04 7.58
N PHE A 108 -9.43 -4.13 6.99
CA PHE A 108 -8.47 -4.07 5.91
C PHE A 108 -9.14 -4.39 4.58
N LEU A 109 -9.41 -3.36 3.80
CA LEU A 109 -9.96 -3.45 2.45
C LEU A 109 -8.88 -3.90 1.47
N ASN A 110 -9.27 -4.74 0.49
CA ASN A 110 -8.37 -5.24 -0.56
C ASN A 110 -7.13 -5.96 0.00
N GLN A 111 -7.34 -6.86 0.96
CA GLN A 111 -6.25 -7.55 1.65
C GLN A 111 -5.43 -8.49 0.74
N ASN A 112 -6.00 -8.94 -0.38
CA ASN A 112 -5.34 -9.75 -1.39
C ASN A 112 -4.70 -8.93 -2.53
N GLY A 113 -4.94 -7.60 -2.56
CA GLY A 113 -4.38 -6.71 -3.57
C GLY A 113 -5.00 -6.82 -4.97
N GLU A 114 -6.11 -7.54 -5.15
CA GLU A 114 -6.70 -7.82 -6.47
C GLU A 114 -7.70 -6.76 -6.95
N ALA A 115 -8.33 -6.04 -6.01
CA ALA A 115 -9.28 -4.99 -6.34
C ALA A 115 -8.58 -3.66 -6.70
N TYR A 116 -9.25 -2.82 -7.48
CA TYR A 116 -8.71 -1.56 -7.96
C TYR A 116 -9.48 -0.37 -7.40
N GLY A 117 -8.76 0.60 -6.87
CA GLY A 117 -9.31 1.84 -6.32
C GLY A 117 -8.43 2.46 -5.25
N TYR A 118 -8.82 3.61 -4.76
CA TYR A 118 -8.28 4.21 -3.55
C TYR A 118 -9.05 3.67 -2.33
N PHE A 119 -8.38 2.84 -1.54
CA PHE A 119 -8.96 2.24 -0.32
C PHE A 119 -8.72 3.13 0.88
N VAL A 120 -9.77 3.78 1.34
CA VAL A 120 -9.72 4.69 2.49
C VAL A 120 -9.66 3.88 3.77
N LEU A 121 -8.52 3.90 4.43
CA LEU A 121 -8.33 3.23 5.72
C LEU A 121 -8.90 4.09 6.86
N ASP A 122 -9.56 3.46 7.83
CA ASP A 122 -9.94 4.13 9.06
C ASP A 122 -8.73 4.38 9.97
N GLN A 123 -8.87 5.32 10.91
CA GLN A 123 -7.76 5.73 11.77
C GLN A 123 -7.23 4.60 12.67
N ARG A 124 -8.08 3.66 13.09
CA ARG A 124 -7.68 2.51 13.89
C ARG A 124 -6.80 1.58 13.06
N THR A 125 -7.23 1.25 11.84
CA THR A 125 -6.46 0.42 10.90
C THR A 125 -5.11 1.07 10.57
N ILE A 126 -5.08 2.38 10.31
CA ILE A 126 -3.83 3.13 10.09
C ILE A 126 -2.89 3.00 11.30
N THR A 127 -3.38 3.31 12.49
CA THR A 127 -2.58 3.27 13.72
C THR A 127 -2.03 1.87 13.99
N TYR A 128 -2.89 0.87 13.84
CA TYR A 128 -2.50 -0.52 14.03
C TYR A 128 -1.46 -0.97 12.99
N ALA A 129 -1.68 -0.67 11.72
CA ALA A 129 -0.78 -1.06 10.63
C ALA A 129 0.60 -0.39 10.75
N LEU A 130 0.66 0.89 11.12
CA LEU A 130 1.93 1.59 11.36
C LEU A 130 2.75 0.97 12.50
N ALA A 131 2.09 0.46 13.54
CA ALA A 131 2.76 -0.17 14.68
C ALA A 131 3.12 -1.64 14.44
N HIS A 132 2.35 -2.35 13.60
CA HIS A 132 2.35 -3.81 13.57
C HIS A 132 2.37 -4.42 12.16
N LEU A 133 2.93 -3.75 11.16
CA LEU A 133 2.98 -4.28 9.77
C LEU A 133 3.55 -5.71 9.73
N ASN A 134 4.60 -5.98 10.51
CA ASN A 134 5.24 -7.30 10.57
C ASN A 134 4.36 -8.38 11.21
N THR A 135 3.32 -8.03 11.95
CA THR A 135 2.42 -9.02 12.56
C THR A 135 1.46 -9.64 11.55
N PHE A 136 1.26 -8.98 10.41
CA PHE A 136 0.65 -9.55 9.23
C PHE A 136 1.62 -10.48 8.46
N ALA A 137 2.67 -10.93 9.16
CA ALA A 137 3.87 -11.56 8.60
C ALA A 137 3.63 -12.88 7.86
N LYS A 138 2.53 -13.57 8.15
CA LYS A 138 2.27 -14.89 7.57
C LYS A 138 1.78 -14.86 6.11
N ALA A 139 1.44 -13.66 5.60
CA ALA A 139 0.95 -13.47 4.25
C ALA A 139 1.67 -12.26 3.61
N PRO A 140 2.74 -12.47 2.84
CA PRO A 140 3.50 -11.38 2.21
C PRO A 140 2.64 -10.54 1.25
N GLU A 141 1.66 -11.15 0.59
CA GLU A 141 0.70 -10.48 -0.29
C GLU A 141 -0.12 -9.45 0.51
N THR A 142 -0.63 -9.84 1.66
CA THR A 142 -1.39 -8.96 2.56
C THR A 142 -0.53 -7.81 3.09
N ARG A 143 0.74 -8.09 3.46
CA ARG A 143 1.66 -7.02 3.88
C ARG A 143 1.92 -6.02 2.76
N LEU A 144 2.14 -6.51 1.54
CA LEU A 144 2.36 -5.65 0.38
C LEU A 144 1.11 -4.81 0.07
N ALA A 145 -0.07 -5.42 0.06
CA ALA A 145 -1.33 -4.71 -0.17
C ALA A 145 -1.56 -3.63 0.90
N LEU A 146 -1.29 -3.94 2.18
CA LEU A 146 -1.40 -2.96 3.26
C LEU A 146 -0.37 -1.83 3.12
N LEU A 147 0.85 -2.15 2.72
CA LEU A 147 1.89 -1.17 2.47
C LEU A 147 1.51 -0.18 1.34
N ILE A 148 0.95 -0.70 0.25
CA ILE A 148 0.45 0.11 -0.87
C ILE A 148 -0.70 1.00 -0.40
N ASN A 149 -1.69 0.44 0.31
CA ASN A 149 -2.83 1.19 0.82
C ASN A 149 -2.42 2.28 1.83
N LEU A 150 -1.45 2.01 2.71
CA LEU A 150 -0.90 3.03 3.61
C LEU A 150 -0.22 4.17 2.85
N ASN A 151 0.54 3.86 1.81
CA ASN A 151 1.17 4.88 0.98
C ASN A 151 0.13 5.75 0.25
N GLU A 152 -0.91 5.13 -0.32
CA GLU A 152 -2.01 5.88 -0.94
C GLU A 152 -2.70 6.81 0.08
N ASN A 153 -2.96 6.31 1.29
CA ASN A 153 -3.54 7.14 2.36
C ASN A 153 -2.58 8.26 2.81
N ARG A 154 -1.26 8.05 2.75
CA ARG A 154 -0.25 9.10 2.96
C ARG A 154 -0.34 10.17 1.87
N LEU A 155 -0.39 9.78 0.62
CA LEU A 155 -0.52 10.72 -0.51
C LEU A 155 -1.80 11.57 -0.42
N HIS A 156 -2.86 11.03 0.18
CA HIS A 156 -4.11 11.75 0.47
C HIS A 156 -4.11 12.48 1.83
N GLY A 157 -2.96 12.57 2.52
CA GLY A 157 -2.81 13.31 3.77
C GLY A 157 -3.45 12.65 5.00
N ARG A 158 -3.80 11.37 4.94
CA ARG A 158 -4.44 10.63 6.05
C ARG A 158 -3.43 9.92 6.95
N VAL A 159 -2.22 9.67 6.45
CA VAL A 159 -1.12 9.05 7.18
C VAL A 159 0.02 10.06 7.28
N ASP A 160 0.54 10.24 8.49
CA ASP A 160 1.70 11.09 8.74
C ASP A 160 2.94 10.51 8.05
N GLY A 161 3.64 11.35 7.28
CA GLY A 161 4.78 10.93 6.47
C GLY A 161 5.96 10.43 7.32
N LEU A 162 6.26 11.07 8.45
CA LEU A 162 7.36 10.64 9.32
C LEU A 162 7.04 9.32 10.01
N ALA A 163 5.81 9.13 10.49
CA ALA A 163 5.35 7.87 11.06
C ALA A 163 5.42 6.73 10.03
N PHE A 164 5.01 6.99 8.79
CA PHE A 164 5.12 6.03 7.69
C PHE A 164 6.58 5.66 7.41
N ALA A 165 7.47 6.64 7.29
CA ALA A 165 8.90 6.40 7.06
C ALA A 165 9.55 5.59 8.19
N ARG A 166 9.24 5.89 9.46
CA ARG A 166 9.71 5.10 10.61
C ARG A 166 9.24 3.66 10.54
N MET A 167 7.98 3.43 10.18
CA MET A 167 7.44 2.09 9.97
C MET A 167 8.20 1.36 8.86
N LEU A 168 8.43 1.99 7.70
CA LEU A 168 9.20 1.40 6.59
C LEU A 168 10.60 0.98 7.03
N ILE A 169 11.32 1.85 7.72
CA ILE A 169 12.68 1.59 8.21
C ILE A 169 12.68 0.45 9.24
N SER A 170 11.70 0.44 10.14
CA SER A 170 11.56 -0.64 11.12
C SER A 170 11.30 -1.98 10.44
N ASN A 171 10.42 -1.99 9.44
CA ASN A 171 10.10 -3.19 8.65
C ASN A 171 11.32 -3.72 7.89
N LEU A 172 12.10 -2.85 7.27
CA LEU A 172 13.30 -3.22 6.50
C LEU A 172 14.39 -3.92 7.34
N LYS A 173 14.37 -3.79 8.67
CA LYS A 173 15.31 -4.48 9.56
C LYS A 173 15.09 -6.00 9.60
N THR A 174 13.88 -6.46 9.35
CA THR A 174 13.46 -7.86 9.50
C THR A 174 12.82 -8.44 8.24
N GLU A 175 12.44 -7.60 7.27
CA GLU A 175 11.78 -8.04 6.04
C GLU A 175 12.72 -8.86 5.16
N THR A 176 12.19 -9.91 4.55
CA THR A 176 12.93 -10.83 3.68
C THR A 176 12.37 -10.89 2.27
N GLU A 177 11.11 -10.44 2.08
CA GLU A 177 10.45 -10.48 0.79
C GLU A 177 10.99 -9.39 -0.15
N PRO A 178 11.61 -9.76 -1.29
CA PRO A 178 12.28 -8.79 -2.16
C PRO A 178 11.37 -7.68 -2.69
N LEU A 179 10.10 -8.01 -2.98
CA LEU A 179 9.14 -7.03 -3.49
C LEU A 179 8.74 -6.02 -2.43
N ILE A 180 8.53 -6.45 -1.18
CA ILE A 180 8.22 -5.55 -0.06
C ILE A 180 9.41 -4.65 0.23
N ILE A 181 10.63 -5.21 0.23
CA ILE A 181 11.88 -4.45 0.39
C ILE A 181 11.97 -3.37 -0.70
N SER A 182 11.88 -3.74 -1.97
CA SER A 182 12.03 -2.79 -3.09
C SER A 182 10.93 -1.71 -3.08
N THR A 183 9.70 -2.06 -2.72
CA THR A 183 8.58 -1.11 -2.60
C THR A 183 8.81 -0.13 -1.45
N SER A 184 9.20 -0.63 -0.27
CA SER A 184 9.51 0.21 0.90
C SER A 184 10.60 1.24 0.59
N ILE A 185 11.61 0.80 -0.14
CA ILE A 185 12.73 1.61 -0.60
C ILE A 185 12.30 2.67 -1.62
N ALA A 186 11.45 2.29 -2.58
CA ALA A 186 10.92 3.23 -3.56
C ALA A 186 10.14 4.36 -2.87
N TYR A 187 9.32 4.03 -1.86
CA TYR A 187 8.59 5.03 -1.10
C TYR A 187 9.50 5.93 -0.27
N LEU A 188 10.53 5.38 0.40
CA LEU A 188 11.51 6.20 1.12
C LEU A 188 12.27 7.14 0.17
N ASN A 189 12.67 6.67 -1.01
CA ASN A 189 13.33 7.50 -2.00
C ASN A 189 12.42 8.62 -2.52
N GLU A 190 11.16 8.32 -2.81
CA GLU A 190 10.16 9.30 -3.24
C GLU A 190 9.96 10.37 -2.16
N MET A 191 9.78 9.96 -0.89
CA MET A 191 9.64 10.87 0.23
C MET A 191 10.89 11.73 0.46
N ALA A 192 12.07 11.16 0.25
CA ALA A 192 13.34 11.88 0.33
C ALA A 192 13.47 12.95 -0.76
N LEU A 193 13.15 12.60 -2.02
CA LEU A 193 13.19 13.51 -3.15
C LEU A 193 12.24 14.70 -2.97
N HIS A 194 11.09 14.48 -2.36
CA HIS A 194 10.11 15.54 -2.06
C HIS A 194 10.35 16.26 -0.72
N GLY A 195 11.46 15.98 -0.03
CA GLY A 195 11.82 16.62 1.23
C GLY A 195 10.93 16.28 2.43
N GLN A 196 10.06 15.30 2.31
CA GLN A 196 9.09 14.94 3.36
C GLN A 196 9.75 14.34 4.61
N ILE A 197 10.92 13.72 4.44
CA ILE A 197 11.70 13.11 5.53
C ILE A 197 13.05 13.79 5.76
N ALA A 198 13.32 14.90 5.08
CA ALA A 198 14.55 15.64 5.22
C ALA A 198 14.66 16.29 6.62
N GLY A 199 15.84 16.18 7.25
CA GLY A 199 16.12 16.78 8.55
C GLY A 199 15.70 15.97 9.77
N SER A 200 15.13 14.78 9.59
CA SER A 200 14.90 13.85 10.70
C SER A 200 16.19 13.10 11.05
N GLU A 201 16.81 13.47 12.18
CA GLU A 201 18.04 12.83 12.68
C GLU A 201 17.85 11.32 12.89
N GLU A 202 16.77 10.91 13.52
CA GLU A 202 16.42 9.50 13.75
C GLU A 202 16.34 8.69 12.45
N LEU A 203 15.74 9.26 11.40
CA LEU A 203 15.65 8.62 10.10
C LEU A 203 17.01 8.54 9.42
N GLU A 204 17.80 9.61 9.50
CA GLU A 204 19.14 9.66 8.93
C GLU A 204 20.05 8.61 9.57
N GLU A 205 20.05 8.50 10.91
CA GLU A 205 20.81 7.47 11.63
C GLU A 205 20.34 6.05 11.27
N SER A 206 19.04 5.84 11.17
CA SER A 206 18.47 4.53 10.80
C SER A 206 18.85 4.13 9.37
N LEU A 207 18.76 5.05 8.41
CA LEU A 207 19.18 4.82 7.03
C LEU A 207 20.68 4.56 6.93
N LEU A 208 21.49 5.31 7.70
CA LEU A 208 22.94 5.11 7.78
C LEU A 208 23.26 3.73 8.35
N GLY A 209 22.57 3.31 9.41
CA GLY A 209 22.68 1.98 10.00
C GLY A 209 22.38 0.85 9.03
N LEU A 210 21.30 0.98 8.24
CA LEU A 210 20.95 0.02 7.19
C LEU A 210 21.98 0.02 6.05
N ALA A 211 22.48 1.18 5.64
CA ALA A 211 23.50 1.31 4.60
C ALA A 211 24.84 0.66 4.99
N ARG A 212 25.19 0.68 6.28
CA ARG A 212 26.41 0.05 6.83
C ARG A 212 26.30 -1.48 7.01
N LYS A 213 25.06 -2.02 7.08
CA LYS A 213 24.84 -3.44 7.40
C LYS A 213 25.09 -4.32 6.16
N PRO A 214 26.15 -5.15 6.15
CA PRO A 214 26.41 -6.06 5.05
C PRO A 214 25.37 -7.21 5.04
N GLY A 215 25.03 -7.71 3.86
CA GLY A 215 24.23 -8.93 3.73
C GLY A 215 22.91 -8.81 2.98
N GLY A 216 22.32 -7.62 2.91
CA GLY A 216 21.10 -7.38 2.14
C GLY A 216 21.38 -6.40 1.01
N LYS A 217 22.03 -6.84 -0.09
CA LYS A 217 22.50 -5.91 -1.15
C LYS A 217 21.42 -4.93 -1.64
N GLY A 218 20.19 -5.40 -1.83
CA GLY A 218 19.08 -4.52 -2.23
C GLY A 218 18.73 -3.49 -1.17
N CYS A 219 18.55 -3.92 0.08
CA CYS A 219 18.21 -3.05 1.21
C CYS A 219 19.36 -2.05 1.50
N GLN A 220 20.62 -2.50 1.47
CA GLN A 220 21.79 -1.65 1.70
C GLN A 220 21.89 -0.51 0.68
N GLN A 221 21.84 -0.84 -0.62
CA GLN A 221 21.92 0.15 -1.71
C GLN A 221 20.79 1.17 -1.62
N ALA A 222 19.68 0.73 -1.25
CA ALA A 222 18.47 1.51 -1.23
C ALA A 222 18.40 2.44 -0.01
N ALA A 223 18.77 1.94 1.16
CA ALA A 223 18.95 2.79 2.32
C ALA A 223 20.01 3.88 2.05
N PHE A 224 21.09 3.52 1.36
CA PHE A 224 22.11 4.49 0.97
C PHE A 224 21.58 5.54 -0.01
N ARG A 225 20.80 5.14 -1.01
CA ARG A 225 20.15 6.10 -1.94
C ARG A 225 19.19 7.04 -1.22
N ALA A 226 18.35 6.53 -0.33
CA ALA A 226 17.46 7.35 0.48
C ALA A 226 18.27 8.30 1.39
N LEU A 227 19.36 7.82 1.99
CA LEU A 227 20.28 8.64 2.79
C LEU A 227 20.85 9.80 1.97
N LEU A 228 21.31 9.56 0.75
CA LEU A 228 21.85 10.62 -0.13
C LEU A 228 20.83 11.74 -0.43
N GLY A 229 19.54 11.43 -0.41
CA GLY A 229 18.47 12.42 -0.57
C GLY A 229 18.10 13.16 0.71
N THR A 230 18.45 12.62 1.89
CA THR A 230 17.92 13.09 3.18
C THR A 230 18.95 13.65 4.13
N PHE A 231 20.24 13.27 4.02
CA PHE A 231 21.25 13.64 5.00
C PHE A 231 21.39 15.15 5.16
N ARG A 232 21.49 15.60 6.43
CA ARG A 232 21.68 17.00 6.82
C ARG A 232 22.65 17.12 8.01
N GLN A 233 22.86 16.00 8.73
CA GLN A 233 23.74 16.01 9.90
C GLN A 233 25.19 16.18 9.49
N PRO A 234 25.96 17.05 10.19
CA PRO A 234 27.38 17.29 9.89
C PRO A 234 28.23 16.01 9.88
N ALA A 235 27.98 15.09 10.82
CA ALA A 235 28.71 13.83 10.92
C ALA A 235 28.49 12.95 9.69
N THR A 236 27.23 12.78 9.25
CA THR A 236 26.89 12.02 8.04
C THR A 236 27.45 12.68 6.78
N THR A 237 27.38 14.02 6.72
CA THR A 237 27.96 14.80 5.62
C THR A 237 29.46 14.55 5.48
N GLN A 238 30.20 14.57 6.60
CA GLN A 238 31.64 14.30 6.62
C GLN A 238 31.95 12.86 6.20
N GLU A 239 31.15 11.88 6.64
CA GLU A 239 31.33 10.48 6.27
C GLU A 239 31.12 10.25 4.78
N ILE A 240 30.02 10.76 4.21
CA ILE A 240 29.72 10.67 2.78
C ILE A 240 30.81 11.39 1.97
N TYR A 241 31.25 12.58 2.39
CA TYR A 241 32.33 13.30 1.74
C TYR A 241 33.64 12.51 1.73
N ARG A 242 33.98 11.88 2.87
CA ARG A 242 35.17 11.03 2.98
C ARG A 242 35.07 9.82 2.02
N MET A 243 33.93 9.15 1.99
CA MET A 243 33.67 8.03 1.05
C MET A 243 33.89 8.46 -0.40
N TRP A 244 33.32 9.60 -0.77
CA TRP A 244 33.50 10.15 -2.13
C TRP A 244 34.97 10.51 -2.42
N LYS A 245 35.67 11.16 -1.49
CA LYS A 245 37.06 11.57 -1.64
C LYS A 245 38.02 10.37 -1.73
N GLU A 246 37.81 9.36 -0.92
CA GLU A 246 38.67 8.17 -0.85
C GLU A 246 38.25 7.10 -1.85
N GLN A 247 37.17 7.29 -2.58
CA GLN A 247 36.58 6.31 -3.51
C GLN A 247 36.34 4.93 -2.82
N LYS A 248 35.91 4.99 -1.55
CA LYS A 248 35.59 3.84 -0.72
C LYS A 248 34.13 3.88 -0.32
N SER A 249 33.46 2.75 -0.35
CA SER A 249 32.07 2.59 0.08
C SER A 249 31.97 1.72 1.34
N PHE A 250 30.76 1.63 1.90
CA PHE A 250 30.49 0.64 2.94
C PHE A 250 30.70 -0.78 2.40
N THR A 251 31.14 -1.69 3.28
CA THR A 251 31.38 -3.09 2.92
C THR A 251 30.13 -3.71 2.26
N GLY A 252 30.29 -4.23 1.06
CA GLY A 252 29.19 -4.84 0.30
C GLY A 252 28.37 -3.87 -0.56
N LEU A 253 28.57 -2.56 -0.44
CA LEU A 253 27.92 -1.55 -1.26
C LEU A 253 28.79 -1.27 -2.51
N ALA A 254 28.26 -1.53 -3.69
CA ALA A 254 28.85 -1.05 -4.94
C ALA A 254 28.35 0.38 -5.19
N LEU A 255 29.30 1.33 -5.37
CA LEU A 255 29.03 2.71 -5.79
C LEU A 255 28.84 2.80 -7.29
#